data_f1af2e243ff9dc972394c695f44ace01
#
_entry.id   f1af2e243ff9dc972394c695f44ace01
#
_cell.length_a   1.000
_cell.length_b   1.000
_cell.length_c   1.000
_cell.angle_alpha   90.00
_cell.angle_beta   90.00
_cell.angle_gamma   90.00
#
_symmetry.space_group_name_H-M   'P 1'
#
loop_
_entity.id
_entity.type
_entity.pdbx_description
1 polymer ?
#
loop_
_entity_poly.entity_id
_entity_poly.type
_entity_poly.pdbx_seq_one_letter_code
_entity_poly.pdbx_strand_id
1 'polypeptide(L)'
;MILCKEIVLESVSTFWGLRLFLVAVIVFCSWGITYKNRDNNYYWYYALPIIVFYTLIQGLRFDRGVDYPQYADELEYDIYAGNNITREFLYDVFVMFFRNFKIPFYFGFMIYSGLLISGFMLLVKKFREYAFWIVPIFYLLTLDASENFIRQFIALSFVYYAYYYYLQRSIKKMYAMLIIIPFIHLSGLFVVGAFLVCAYVNFTKLLKSALPLLGFYLALTAVWDITNLDSFADSLQTVDSFQDTNFEGYVDNSEKWFTEEGDLDKARGIENSLVREITDFLCNCAIVWFGFAVCRRDRRFNIAYYGSYLAIIISVIGGSVELIGRMAWWLLPLEPIIIGGMLTPEKKYKLTDWVLIGLFFVAYYVKFFLQVGKPGLFGSAFVWDIV
;
A
#
# COMPACT_ATOMS: atom_id res chain seq x y z
N MET A 1 9.29 25.10 12.51
CA MET A 1 8.11 25.64 13.21
C MET A 1 7.11 26.16 12.17
N ILE A 2 6.52 25.23 11.42
CA ILE A 2 5.41 25.49 10.44
C ILE A 2 4.12 25.88 11.17
N LEU A 3 4.08 25.71 12.48
CA LEU A 3 2.89 25.80 13.35
C LEU A 3 2.34 27.21 13.63
N CYS A 4 2.86 28.27 13.00
CA CYS A 4 2.40 29.63 13.29
C CYS A 4 1.77 30.38 12.10
N LYS A 5 1.54 29.73 10.97
CA LYS A 5 0.68 30.32 9.94
C LYS A 5 -0.73 29.78 10.17
N GLU A 6 -1.73 30.66 10.24
CA GLU A 6 -3.13 30.25 10.22
C GLU A 6 -3.32 29.36 8.99
N ILE A 7 -3.47 28.06 9.22
CA ILE A 7 -3.76 27.10 8.16
C ILE A 7 -5.20 27.37 7.76
N VAL A 8 -5.39 27.95 6.59
CA VAL A 8 -6.72 28.06 6.00
C VAL A 8 -7.11 26.63 5.60
N LEU A 9 -8.02 26.04 6.36
CA LEU A 9 -8.58 24.74 6.03
C LEU A 9 -9.26 24.85 4.67
N GLU A 10 -8.85 23.96 3.75
CA GLU A 10 -9.51 23.83 2.47
C GLU A 10 -11.01 23.58 2.65
N SER A 11 -11.81 24.15 1.78
CA SER A 11 -13.23 23.82 1.78
C SER A 11 -13.41 22.32 1.48
N VAL A 12 -14.28 21.66 2.20
CA VAL A 12 -14.62 20.24 1.98
C VAL A 12 -14.97 19.97 0.50
N SER A 13 -15.57 20.95 -0.17
CA SER A 13 -15.91 20.86 -1.60
C SER A 13 -14.68 20.78 -2.51
N THR A 14 -13.64 21.59 -2.27
CA THR A 14 -12.39 21.55 -3.07
C THR A 14 -11.65 20.22 -2.87
N PHE A 15 -11.55 19.77 -1.63
CA PHE A 15 -10.95 18.47 -1.30
C PHE A 15 -11.65 17.32 -2.06
N TRP A 16 -12.99 17.25 -1.95
CA TRP A 16 -13.76 16.23 -2.67
C TRP A 16 -13.68 16.39 -4.18
N GLY A 17 -13.72 17.63 -4.67
CA GLY A 17 -13.60 17.94 -6.10
C GLY A 17 -12.32 17.35 -6.70
N LEU A 18 -11.18 17.56 -6.06
CA LEU A 18 -9.88 17.05 -6.54
C LEU A 18 -9.79 15.52 -6.44
N ARG A 19 -10.33 14.91 -5.36
CA ARG A 19 -10.33 13.45 -5.21
C ARG A 19 -11.23 12.78 -6.26
N LEU A 20 -12.44 13.31 -6.46
CA LEU A 20 -13.37 12.80 -7.48
C LEU A 20 -12.81 13.00 -8.90
N PHE A 21 -12.19 14.15 -9.16
CA PHE A 21 -11.49 14.38 -10.42
C PHE A 21 -10.40 13.33 -10.66
N LEU A 22 -9.57 13.04 -9.66
CA LEU A 22 -8.51 12.03 -9.77
C LEU A 22 -9.11 10.63 -10.02
N VAL A 23 -10.17 10.26 -9.30
CA VAL A 23 -10.90 9.00 -9.54
C VAL A 23 -11.42 8.95 -10.98
N ALA A 24 -12.02 10.03 -11.48
CA ALA A 24 -12.52 10.09 -12.86
C ALA A 24 -11.39 9.94 -13.89
N VAL A 25 -10.25 10.62 -13.69
CA VAL A 25 -9.06 10.47 -14.54
C VAL A 25 -8.55 9.02 -14.53
N ILE A 26 -8.43 8.43 -13.34
CA ILE A 26 -7.97 7.06 -13.18
C ILE A 26 -8.90 6.10 -13.92
N VAL A 27 -10.22 6.18 -13.69
CA VAL A 27 -11.21 5.28 -14.31
C VAL A 27 -11.20 5.45 -15.84
N PHE A 28 -11.26 6.70 -16.34
CA PHE A 28 -11.26 6.97 -17.78
C PHE A 28 -9.98 6.48 -18.47
N CYS A 29 -8.82 6.80 -17.90
CA CYS A 29 -7.54 6.40 -18.48
C CYS A 29 -7.33 4.88 -18.40
N SER A 30 -7.72 4.24 -17.29
CA SER A 30 -7.64 2.78 -17.15
C SER A 30 -8.56 2.05 -18.14
N TRP A 31 -9.75 2.60 -18.38
CA TRP A 31 -10.62 2.14 -19.46
C TRP A 31 -9.92 2.26 -20.83
N GLY A 32 -9.29 3.40 -21.09
CA GLY A 32 -8.52 3.63 -22.33
C GLY A 32 -7.37 2.63 -22.50
N ILE A 33 -6.62 2.34 -21.42
CA ILE A 33 -5.56 1.31 -21.42
C ILE A 33 -6.13 -0.05 -21.78
N THR A 34 -7.25 -0.45 -21.18
CA THR A 34 -7.81 -1.79 -21.35
C THR A 34 -8.46 -1.99 -22.71
N TYR A 35 -9.27 -1.04 -23.16
CA TYR A 35 -10.16 -1.25 -24.32
C TYR A 35 -9.69 -0.58 -25.60
N LYS A 36 -8.92 0.52 -25.54
CA LYS A 36 -8.45 1.25 -26.71
C LYS A 36 -7.03 0.91 -27.14
N ASN A 37 -6.22 0.34 -26.23
CA ASN A 37 -4.79 0.15 -26.47
C ASN A 37 -4.42 -1.32 -26.73
N ARG A 38 -5.05 -1.95 -27.72
CA ARG A 38 -4.70 -3.34 -28.09
C ARG A 38 -3.25 -3.46 -28.59
N ASP A 39 -2.70 -2.44 -29.24
CA ASP A 39 -1.42 -2.51 -29.97
C ASP A 39 -0.22 -1.97 -29.20
N ASN A 40 -0.32 -1.71 -27.90
CA ASN A 40 0.79 -1.29 -27.00
C ASN A 40 1.38 0.11 -27.28
N ASN A 41 1.05 0.75 -28.40
CA ASN A 41 1.69 2.02 -28.81
C ASN A 41 1.19 3.22 -28.01
N TYR A 42 -0.02 3.16 -27.46
CA TYR A 42 -0.65 4.28 -26.77
C TYR A 42 -0.75 4.08 -25.24
N TYR A 43 -0.06 3.09 -24.68
CA TYR A 43 -0.11 2.85 -23.23
C TYR A 43 0.20 4.11 -22.43
N TRP A 44 1.32 4.76 -22.73
CA TRP A 44 1.77 5.94 -22.03
C TRP A 44 0.88 7.15 -22.23
N TYR A 45 0.14 7.23 -23.34
CA TYR A 45 -0.84 8.28 -23.56
C TYR A 45 -1.92 8.33 -22.48
N TYR A 46 -2.35 7.17 -22.01
CA TYR A 46 -3.31 7.04 -20.91
C TYR A 46 -2.65 6.93 -19.54
N ALA A 47 -1.47 6.38 -19.43
CA ALA A 47 -0.78 6.22 -18.17
C ALA A 47 -0.21 7.54 -17.63
N LEU A 48 0.32 8.42 -18.49
CA LEU A 48 0.90 9.70 -18.10
C LEU A 48 -0.08 10.62 -17.37
N PRO A 49 -1.33 10.84 -17.83
CA PRO A 49 -2.29 11.63 -17.05
C PRO A 49 -2.51 11.08 -15.63
N ILE A 50 -2.61 9.77 -15.46
CA ILE A 50 -2.72 9.17 -14.11
C ILE A 50 -1.51 9.53 -13.28
N ILE A 51 -0.29 9.35 -13.81
CA ILE A 51 0.95 9.64 -13.10
C ILE A 51 1.02 11.11 -12.73
N VAL A 52 0.75 12.02 -13.66
CA VAL A 52 0.84 13.46 -13.43
C VAL A 52 -0.16 13.93 -12.38
N PHE A 53 -1.45 13.62 -12.56
CA PHE A 53 -2.48 14.10 -11.63
C PHE A 53 -2.37 13.44 -10.25
N TYR A 54 -2.02 12.15 -10.18
CA TYR A 54 -1.73 11.50 -8.91
C TYR A 54 -0.56 12.18 -8.20
N THR A 55 0.55 12.40 -8.90
CA THR A 55 1.76 13.06 -8.35
C THR A 55 1.44 14.46 -7.82
N LEU A 56 0.68 15.26 -8.58
CA LEU A 56 0.32 16.61 -8.17
C LEU A 56 -0.62 16.61 -6.97
N ILE A 57 -1.72 15.86 -7.03
CA ILE A 57 -2.75 15.88 -5.97
C ILE A 57 -2.22 15.26 -4.69
N GLN A 58 -1.47 14.16 -4.76
CA GLN A 58 -0.90 13.52 -3.57
C GLN A 58 0.36 14.21 -3.07
N GLY A 59 1.16 14.78 -3.96
CA GLY A 59 2.39 15.46 -3.58
C GLY A 59 2.17 16.86 -3.00
N LEU A 60 1.11 17.55 -3.44
CA LEU A 60 0.79 18.91 -2.97
C LEU A 60 -0.22 18.94 -1.79
N ARG A 61 -0.56 17.79 -1.24
CA ARG A 61 -1.35 17.72 0.00
C ARG A 61 -0.56 18.36 1.15
N PHE A 62 -1.28 18.95 2.11
CA PHE A 62 -0.67 19.53 3.30
C PHE A 62 -1.30 18.94 4.56
N ASP A 63 -0.46 18.66 5.56
CA ASP A 63 -0.82 18.16 6.90
C ASP A 63 -1.83 17.00 6.87
N ARG A 64 -1.60 16.06 5.93
CA ARG A 64 -2.45 14.90 5.76
C ARG A 64 -1.63 13.62 5.94
N GLY A 65 -1.97 12.89 6.98
CA GLY A 65 -1.25 11.71 7.47
C GLY A 65 -0.58 11.98 8.82
N VAL A 66 -0.62 11.00 9.71
CA VAL A 66 -0.05 11.14 11.07
C VAL A 66 1.43 11.47 11.02
N ASP A 67 2.17 10.82 10.12
CA ASP A 67 3.62 10.99 10.00
C ASP A 67 4.01 12.18 9.09
N TYR A 68 3.03 12.87 8.48
CA TYR A 68 3.31 13.95 7.51
C TYR A 68 4.15 15.09 8.09
N PRO A 69 3.83 15.65 9.30
CA PRO A 69 4.63 16.74 9.85
C PRO A 69 6.09 16.34 10.05
N GLN A 70 6.33 15.13 10.55
CA GLN A 70 7.70 14.61 10.75
C GLN A 70 8.48 14.59 9.43
N TYR A 71 7.89 14.06 8.36
CA TYR A 71 8.58 14.00 7.06
C TYR A 71 8.78 15.36 6.41
N ALA A 72 7.84 16.29 6.60
CA ALA A 72 8.00 17.67 6.11
C ALA A 72 9.16 18.36 6.85
N ASP A 73 9.21 18.21 8.17
CA ASP A 73 10.27 18.76 8.99
C ASP A 73 11.63 18.10 8.68
N GLU A 74 11.68 16.78 8.45
CA GLU A 74 12.89 16.07 8.01
C GLU A 74 13.46 16.64 6.70
N LEU A 75 12.60 17.06 5.77
CA LEU A 75 13.02 17.62 4.48
C LEU A 75 13.49 19.08 4.58
N GLU A 76 12.98 19.86 5.53
CA GLU A 76 13.31 21.29 5.65
C GLU A 76 14.35 21.60 6.74
N TYR A 77 14.27 20.89 7.88
CA TYR A 77 15.05 21.22 9.07
C TYR A 77 15.97 20.07 9.49
N ASP A 78 17.09 20.42 10.07
CA ASP A 78 18.01 19.46 10.71
C ASP A 78 17.52 19.14 12.12
N ILE A 79 16.45 18.33 12.22
CA ILE A 79 15.86 17.96 13.50
C ILE A 79 16.78 16.97 14.25
N TYR A 80 17.48 16.15 13.50
CA TYR A 80 18.46 15.20 14.03
C TYR A 80 19.86 15.78 13.85
N ALA A 81 20.27 16.65 14.77
CA ALA A 81 21.61 17.29 14.79
C ALA A 81 22.80 16.31 14.93
N GLY A 82 22.58 15.03 14.74
CA GLY A 82 23.62 14.02 14.62
C GLY A 82 23.83 13.63 13.17
N ASN A 83 25.02 13.88 12.63
CA ASN A 83 25.47 13.44 11.31
C ASN A 83 25.49 11.90 11.13
N ASN A 84 24.65 11.17 11.82
CA ASN A 84 24.60 9.73 11.78
C ASN A 84 23.74 9.29 10.60
N ILE A 85 24.41 8.94 9.50
CA ILE A 85 23.79 8.18 8.43
C ILE A 85 23.25 6.90 9.06
N THR A 86 21.94 6.73 9.01
CA THR A 86 21.25 5.58 9.57
C THR A 86 21.45 4.35 8.68
N ARG A 87 20.87 3.22 9.07
CA ARG A 87 20.84 2.04 8.20
C ARG A 87 20.00 2.24 6.91
N GLU A 88 19.14 3.27 6.89
CA GLU A 88 18.29 3.66 5.77
C GLU A 88 18.95 4.73 4.89
N PHE A 89 20.21 4.51 4.58
CA PHE A 89 21.15 5.46 4.00
C PHE A 89 20.65 6.16 2.71
N LEU A 90 19.89 5.47 1.85
CA LEU A 90 19.37 6.11 0.62
C LEU A 90 18.29 7.15 0.92
N TYR A 91 17.48 6.89 1.95
CA TYR A 91 16.52 7.88 2.42
C TYR A 91 17.25 9.08 3.03
N ASP A 92 18.24 8.85 3.89
CA ASP A 92 19.03 9.92 4.51
C ASP A 92 19.72 10.80 3.47
N VAL A 93 20.34 10.18 2.45
CA VAL A 93 20.99 10.92 1.34
C VAL A 93 19.97 11.79 0.60
N PHE A 94 18.75 11.28 0.36
CA PHE A 94 17.70 12.05 -0.27
C PHE A 94 17.28 13.25 0.59
N VAL A 95 17.07 13.07 1.88
CA VAL A 95 16.73 14.15 2.83
C VAL A 95 17.85 15.18 2.88
N MET A 96 19.10 14.75 3.00
CA MET A 96 20.26 15.65 2.99
C MET A 96 20.36 16.46 1.70
N PHE A 97 20.03 15.86 0.54
CA PHE A 97 20.00 16.57 -0.72
C PHE A 97 18.97 17.72 -0.68
N PHE A 98 17.75 17.47 -0.19
CA PHE A 98 16.71 18.49 -0.09
C PHE A 98 17.14 19.66 0.83
N ARG A 99 17.69 19.36 2.00
CA ARG A 99 18.17 20.36 2.95
C ARG A 99 19.30 21.21 2.39
N ASN A 100 20.33 20.57 1.81
CA ASN A 100 21.50 21.27 1.30
C ASN A 100 21.15 22.24 0.15
N PHE A 101 20.21 21.85 -0.70
CA PHE A 101 19.75 22.69 -1.80
C PHE A 101 18.54 23.57 -1.43
N LYS A 102 18.08 23.51 -0.17
CA LYS A 102 16.91 24.25 0.32
C LYS A 102 15.69 24.09 -0.59
N ILE A 103 15.48 22.86 -1.03
CA ILE A 103 14.32 22.53 -1.90
C ILE A 103 13.09 22.44 -0.99
N PRO A 104 11.97 23.11 -1.32
CA PRO A 104 10.76 23.04 -0.53
C PRO A 104 10.26 21.60 -0.37
N PHE A 105 9.81 21.24 0.82
CA PHE A 105 9.43 19.86 1.21
C PHE A 105 8.39 19.23 0.30
N TYR A 106 7.44 20.01 -0.24
CA TYR A 106 6.38 19.49 -1.11
C TYR A 106 6.91 18.87 -2.41
N PHE A 107 8.07 19.32 -2.93
CA PHE A 107 8.72 18.61 -4.04
C PHE A 107 9.19 17.21 -3.64
N GLY A 108 9.58 17.00 -2.38
CA GLY A 108 9.88 15.67 -1.85
C GLY A 108 8.66 14.76 -1.90
N PHE A 109 7.50 15.24 -1.43
CA PHE A 109 6.25 14.49 -1.50
C PHE A 109 5.78 14.23 -2.94
N MET A 110 6.02 15.18 -3.87
CA MET A 110 5.77 14.94 -5.29
C MET A 110 6.64 13.82 -5.85
N ILE A 111 7.93 13.79 -5.49
CA ILE A 111 8.84 12.71 -5.91
C ILE A 111 8.38 11.38 -5.32
N TYR A 112 8.02 11.32 -4.03
CA TYR A 112 7.52 10.10 -3.38
C TYR A 112 6.28 9.57 -4.07
N SER A 113 5.28 10.44 -4.28
CA SER A 113 4.04 10.07 -4.96
C SER A 113 4.28 9.67 -6.43
N GLY A 114 5.18 10.39 -7.11
CA GLY A 114 5.57 10.09 -8.48
C GLY A 114 6.29 8.76 -8.64
N LEU A 115 7.21 8.40 -7.72
CA LEU A 115 7.88 7.11 -7.71
C LEU A 115 6.88 5.96 -7.52
N LEU A 116 5.97 6.11 -6.54
CA LEU A 116 4.96 5.10 -6.25
C LEU A 116 4.09 4.82 -7.47
N ILE A 117 3.44 5.85 -8.00
CA ILE A 117 2.49 5.66 -9.10
C ILE A 117 3.18 5.26 -10.40
N SER A 118 4.38 5.77 -10.69
CA SER A 118 5.12 5.41 -11.91
C SER A 118 5.60 3.96 -11.87
N GLY A 119 6.10 3.48 -10.71
CA GLY A 119 6.47 2.09 -10.50
C GLY A 119 5.27 1.16 -10.69
N PHE A 120 4.14 1.52 -10.09
CA PHE A 120 2.91 0.77 -10.24
C PHE A 120 2.40 0.76 -11.68
N MET A 121 2.32 1.92 -12.35
CA MET A 121 1.88 1.99 -13.75
C MET A 121 2.83 1.25 -14.70
N LEU A 122 4.14 1.24 -14.42
CA LEU A 122 5.08 0.42 -15.19
C LEU A 122 4.76 -1.07 -15.05
N LEU A 123 4.44 -1.54 -13.85
CA LEU A 123 3.99 -2.91 -13.61
C LEU A 123 2.65 -3.20 -14.31
N VAL A 124 1.68 -2.30 -14.21
CA VAL A 124 0.35 -2.41 -14.88
C VAL A 124 0.49 -2.58 -16.39
N LYS A 125 1.54 -2.06 -17.01
CA LYS A 125 1.81 -2.31 -18.43
C LYS A 125 1.88 -3.80 -18.79
N LYS A 126 2.25 -4.68 -17.83
CA LYS A 126 2.26 -6.14 -17.99
C LYS A 126 0.90 -6.80 -17.80
N PHE A 127 -0.05 -6.04 -17.26
CA PHE A 127 -1.42 -6.45 -16.94
C PHE A 127 -2.44 -5.50 -17.57
N ARG A 128 -2.09 -4.84 -18.68
CA ARG A 128 -2.89 -3.77 -19.30
C ARG A 128 -4.33 -4.18 -19.61
N GLU A 129 -4.55 -5.44 -19.95
CA GLU A 129 -5.86 -6.01 -20.22
C GLU A 129 -6.78 -6.04 -18.99
N TYR A 130 -6.22 -5.85 -17.81
CA TYR A 130 -6.91 -5.83 -16.51
C TYR A 130 -6.88 -4.43 -15.86
N ALA A 131 -6.27 -3.44 -16.51
CA ALA A 131 -5.98 -2.12 -15.93
C ALA A 131 -7.25 -1.40 -15.45
N PHE A 132 -8.38 -1.61 -16.11
CA PHE A 132 -9.67 -1.00 -15.73
C PHE A 132 -10.08 -1.30 -14.28
N TRP A 133 -9.74 -2.47 -13.77
CA TRP A 133 -10.00 -2.85 -12.40
C TRP A 133 -8.78 -2.60 -11.50
N ILE A 134 -7.57 -2.89 -11.99
CA ILE A 134 -6.35 -2.82 -11.19
C ILE A 134 -6.10 -1.40 -10.67
N VAL A 135 -6.14 -0.40 -11.54
CA VAL A 135 -5.66 0.95 -11.19
C VAL A 135 -6.62 1.68 -10.25
N PRO A 136 -7.96 1.67 -10.47
CA PRO A 136 -8.88 2.26 -9.52
C PRO A 136 -8.81 1.59 -8.14
N ILE A 137 -8.82 0.25 -8.08
CA ILE A 137 -8.75 -0.48 -6.81
C ILE A 137 -7.44 -0.18 -6.08
N PHE A 138 -6.31 -0.11 -6.79
CA PHE A 138 -5.04 0.29 -6.22
C PHE A 138 -5.13 1.67 -5.54
N TYR A 139 -5.67 2.65 -6.25
CA TYR A 139 -5.84 3.99 -5.69
C TYR A 139 -6.70 3.99 -4.43
N LEU A 140 -7.86 3.34 -4.48
CA LEU A 140 -8.80 3.30 -3.37
C LEU A 140 -8.25 2.54 -2.15
N LEU A 141 -7.51 1.45 -2.38
CA LEU A 141 -6.90 0.65 -1.32
C LEU A 141 -5.73 1.38 -0.65
N THR A 142 -4.86 2.03 -1.44
CA THR A 142 -3.57 2.51 -0.94
C THR A 142 -3.58 3.96 -0.49
N LEU A 143 -4.67 4.71 -0.72
CA LEU A 143 -4.69 6.14 -0.49
C LEU A 143 -4.25 6.51 0.94
N ASP A 144 -5.00 6.07 1.95
CA ASP A 144 -4.71 6.42 3.35
C ASP A 144 -3.35 5.88 3.82
N ALA A 145 -3.05 4.63 3.47
CA ALA A 145 -1.80 4.00 3.88
C ALA A 145 -0.58 4.69 3.25
N SER A 146 -0.66 5.12 1.98
CA SER A 146 0.43 5.84 1.31
C SER A 146 0.65 7.26 1.86
N GLU A 147 -0.37 7.83 2.49
CA GLU A 147 -0.29 9.14 3.16
C GLU A 147 0.37 9.04 4.54
N ASN A 148 0.31 7.87 5.18
CA ASN A 148 0.89 7.59 6.49
C ASN A 148 2.26 6.90 6.41
N PHE A 149 2.38 5.78 5.71
CA PHE A 149 3.59 4.95 5.65
C PHE A 149 4.53 5.41 4.52
N ILE A 150 4.91 6.70 4.53
CA ILE A 150 5.58 7.35 3.39
C ILE A 150 6.85 6.61 2.97
N ARG A 151 7.83 6.36 3.88
CA ARG A 151 9.07 5.63 3.56
C ARG A 151 8.81 4.21 3.06
N GLN A 152 7.86 3.52 3.68
CA GLN A 152 7.46 2.18 3.25
C GLN A 152 6.94 2.19 1.81
N PHE A 153 6.10 3.17 1.44
CA PHE A 153 5.56 3.27 0.09
C PHE A 153 6.58 3.75 -0.95
N ILE A 154 7.57 4.55 -0.55
CA ILE A 154 8.73 4.83 -1.41
C ILE A 154 9.47 3.53 -1.73
N ALA A 155 9.80 2.73 -0.71
CA ALA A 155 10.46 1.45 -0.89
C ALA A 155 9.60 0.45 -1.68
N LEU A 156 8.28 0.43 -1.46
CA LEU A 156 7.32 -0.38 -2.21
C LEU A 156 7.31 -0.06 -3.71
N SER A 157 7.60 1.19 -4.12
CA SER A 157 7.73 1.52 -5.54
C SER A 157 8.76 0.65 -6.25
N PHE A 158 9.86 0.32 -5.56
CA PHE A 158 10.92 -0.54 -6.08
C PHE A 158 10.51 -2.02 -6.15
N VAL A 159 9.55 -2.46 -5.34
CA VAL A 159 8.93 -3.79 -5.49
C VAL A 159 8.20 -3.88 -6.82
N TYR A 160 7.47 -2.82 -7.23
CA TYR A 160 6.79 -2.79 -8.52
C TYR A 160 7.76 -2.79 -9.70
N TYR A 161 8.85 -2.03 -9.62
CA TYR A 161 9.92 -2.08 -10.62
C TYR A 161 10.55 -3.48 -10.67
N ALA A 162 10.82 -4.11 -9.53
CA ALA A 162 11.36 -5.46 -9.47
C ALA A 162 10.41 -6.48 -10.11
N TYR A 163 9.12 -6.38 -9.81
CA TYR A 163 8.10 -7.26 -10.39
C TYR A 163 8.00 -7.08 -11.91
N TYR A 164 8.00 -5.85 -12.39
CA TYR A 164 8.05 -5.56 -13.82
C TYR A 164 9.26 -6.20 -14.49
N TYR A 165 10.48 -6.04 -13.92
CA TYR A 165 11.70 -6.63 -14.47
C TYR A 165 11.74 -8.15 -14.37
N TYR A 166 11.14 -8.72 -13.33
CA TYR A 166 10.92 -10.17 -13.24
C TYR A 166 10.09 -10.68 -14.43
N LEU A 167 8.98 -10.04 -14.72
CA LEU A 167 8.12 -10.38 -15.87
C LEU A 167 8.78 -10.10 -17.22
N GLN A 168 9.76 -9.21 -17.26
CA GLN A 168 10.63 -8.96 -18.43
C GLN A 168 11.76 -9.98 -18.56
N ARG A 169 11.93 -10.91 -17.61
CA ARG A 169 13.08 -11.80 -17.49
C ARG A 169 14.43 -11.06 -17.36
N SER A 170 14.42 -9.82 -16.93
CA SER A 170 15.60 -8.98 -16.70
C SER A 170 16.09 -9.13 -15.25
N ILE A 171 16.61 -10.31 -14.93
CA ILE A 171 16.94 -10.73 -13.56
C ILE A 171 17.92 -9.78 -12.85
N LYS A 172 18.96 -9.29 -13.56
CA LYS A 172 19.92 -8.32 -12.96
C LYS A 172 19.22 -7.02 -12.51
N LYS A 173 18.30 -6.47 -13.33
CA LYS A 173 17.55 -5.27 -12.99
C LYS A 173 16.57 -5.54 -11.85
N MET A 174 15.94 -6.71 -11.82
CA MET A 174 15.08 -7.14 -10.72
C MET A 174 15.84 -7.10 -9.39
N TYR A 175 17.01 -7.77 -9.32
CA TYR A 175 17.83 -7.77 -8.09
C TYR A 175 18.32 -6.38 -7.73
N ALA A 176 18.72 -5.55 -8.70
CA ALA A 176 19.11 -4.16 -8.42
C ALA A 176 17.99 -3.38 -7.72
N MET A 177 16.73 -3.54 -8.17
CA MET A 177 15.57 -2.90 -7.52
C MET A 177 15.32 -3.46 -6.12
N LEU A 178 15.43 -4.78 -5.93
CA LEU A 178 15.24 -5.41 -4.62
C LEU A 178 16.30 -4.99 -3.60
N ILE A 179 17.56 -4.81 -4.04
CA ILE A 179 18.66 -4.37 -3.16
C ILE A 179 18.44 -2.94 -2.66
N ILE A 180 17.81 -2.06 -3.42
CA ILE A 180 17.52 -0.67 -3.04
C ILE A 180 16.56 -0.60 -1.84
N ILE A 181 15.60 -1.52 -1.75
CA ILE A 181 14.49 -1.49 -0.79
C ILE A 181 14.96 -1.33 0.66
N PRO A 182 15.83 -2.20 1.21
CA PRO A 182 16.24 -2.12 2.62
C PRO A 182 17.07 -0.86 2.94
N PHE A 183 17.70 -0.22 1.94
CA PHE A 183 18.41 1.04 2.14
C PHE A 183 17.48 2.28 2.19
N ILE A 184 16.22 2.12 1.80
CA ILE A 184 15.17 3.14 1.98
C ILE A 184 14.39 2.86 3.25
N HIS A 185 14.07 1.59 3.52
CA HIS A 185 13.33 1.17 4.71
C HIS A 185 13.70 -0.27 5.11
N LEU A 186 14.30 -0.41 6.28
CA LEU A 186 14.93 -1.66 6.72
C LEU A 186 13.93 -2.83 6.79
N SER A 187 12.69 -2.60 7.24
CA SER A 187 11.66 -3.64 7.27
C SER A 187 11.29 -4.16 5.87
N GLY A 188 11.73 -3.48 4.82
CA GLY A 188 11.63 -3.94 3.44
C GLY A 188 12.38 -5.24 3.14
N LEU A 189 13.31 -5.68 4.01
CA LEU A 189 13.90 -7.03 3.92
C LEU A 189 12.83 -8.13 3.91
N PHE A 190 11.73 -7.91 4.65
CA PHE A 190 10.59 -8.83 4.67
C PHE A 190 9.98 -9.00 3.28
N VAL A 191 9.64 -7.89 2.61
CA VAL A 191 9.01 -7.97 1.27
C VAL A 191 10.00 -8.51 0.23
N VAL A 192 11.30 -8.25 0.36
CA VAL A 192 12.33 -8.83 -0.53
C VAL A 192 12.31 -10.34 -0.39
N GLY A 193 12.33 -10.87 0.85
CA GLY A 193 12.23 -12.31 1.10
C GLY A 193 10.94 -12.92 0.55
N ALA A 194 9.79 -12.31 0.87
CA ALA A 194 8.49 -12.75 0.38
C ALA A 194 8.42 -12.73 -1.15
N PHE A 195 8.92 -11.67 -1.80
CA PHE A 195 8.98 -11.56 -3.25
C PHE A 195 9.79 -12.70 -3.87
N LEU A 196 10.99 -12.97 -3.36
CA LEU A 196 11.86 -14.03 -3.88
C LEU A 196 11.21 -15.41 -3.71
N VAL A 197 10.59 -15.69 -2.57
CA VAL A 197 9.84 -16.93 -2.36
C VAL A 197 8.72 -17.05 -3.39
N CYS A 198 7.89 -16.03 -3.56
CA CYS A 198 6.78 -16.03 -4.52
C CYS A 198 7.25 -16.12 -5.99
N ALA A 199 8.44 -15.57 -6.31
CA ALA A 199 8.99 -15.59 -7.65
C ALA A 199 9.58 -16.96 -8.04
N TYR A 200 10.23 -17.65 -7.10
CA TYR A 200 10.98 -18.87 -7.39
C TYR A 200 10.27 -20.16 -6.96
N VAL A 201 9.44 -20.11 -5.90
CA VAL A 201 8.67 -21.27 -5.49
C VAL A 201 7.38 -21.37 -6.32
N ASN A 202 7.23 -22.49 -6.99
CA ASN A 202 6.03 -22.73 -7.81
C ASN A 202 4.95 -23.41 -6.99
N PHE A 203 4.28 -22.62 -6.15
CA PHE A 203 3.19 -23.10 -5.29
C PHE A 203 2.02 -23.69 -6.07
N THR A 204 1.73 -23.22 -7.29
CA THR A 204 0.65 -23.79 -8.13
C THR A 204 0.92 -25.21 -8.59
N LYS A 205 2.20 -25.64 -8.59
CA LYS A 205 2.55 -27.04 -8.82
C LYS A 205 2.44 -27.88 -7.54
N LEU A 206 2.69 -27.27 -6.38
CA LEU A 206 2.60 -27.95 -5.07
C LEU A 206 1.16 -28.15 -4.64
N LEU A 207 0.32 -27.13 -4.91
CA LEU A 207 -1.08 -27.13 -4.50
C LEU A 207 -1.98 -27.47 -5.69
N LYS A 208 -2.78 -28.51 -5.54
CA LYS A 208 -3.73 -28.96 -6.58
C LYS A 208 -5.00 -28.10 -6.65
N SER A 209 -5.36 -27.45 -5.55
CA SER A 209 -6.57 -26.60 -5.42
C SER A 209 -6.36 -25.47 -4.42
N ALA A 210 -7.29 -24.52 -4.35
CA ALA A 210 -7.31 -23.45 -3.35
C ALA A 210 -7.73 -23.97 -1.95
N LEU A 211 -8.31 -25.18 -1.85
CA LEU A 211 -8.87 -25.72 -0.60
C LEU A 211 -7.90 -25.69 0.59
N PRO A 212 -6.62 -26.13 0.45
CA PRO A 212 -5.69 -26.06 1.58
C PRO A 212 -5.42 -24.64 2.06
N LEU A 213 -5.33 -23.68 1.13
CA LEU A 213 -5.10 -22.26 1.45
C LEU A 213 -6.32 -21.64 2.13
N LEU A 214 -7.51 -21.91 1.58
CA LEU A 214 -8.76 -21.44 2.18
C LEU A 214 -9.01 -22.11 3.54
N GLY A 215 -8.78 -23.43 3.64
CA GLY A 215 -8.91 -24.16 4.90
C GLY A 215 -7.96 -23.63 5.98
N PHE A 216 -6.71 -23.32 5.61
CA PHE A 216 -5.76 -22.71 6.56
C PHE A 216 -6.20 -21.30 6.99
N TYR A 217 -6.66 -20.47 6.05
CA TYR A 217 -7.19 -19.13 6.37
C TYR A 217 -8.39 -19.22 7.33
N LEU A 218 -9.38 -20.07 7.03
CA LEU A 218 -10.58 -20.25 7.86
C LEU A 218 -10.24 -20.82 9.26
N ALA A 219 -9.35 -21.80 9.32
CA ALA A 219 -8.89 -22.37 10.59
C ALA A 219 -8.16 -21.32 11.43
N LEU A 220 -7.27 -20.53 10.80
CA LEU A 220 -6.55 -19.46 11.47
C LEU A 220 -7.54 -18.41 12.02
N THR A 221 -8.48 -17.94 11.19
CA THR A 221 -9.48 -16.94 11.60
C THR A 221 -10.40 -17.47 12.73
N ALA A 222 -10.67 -18.78 12.76
CA ALA A 222 -11.54 -19.37 13.78
C ALA A 222 -10.84 -19.64 15.12
N VAL A 223 -9.52 -19.87 15.10
CA VAL A 223 -8.76 -20.32 16.30
C VAL A 223 -7.86 -19.22 16.85
N TRP A 224 -7.47 -18.27 16.00
CA TRP A 224 -6.53 -17.23 16.40
C TRP A 224 -7.21 -16.21 17.31
N ASP A 225 -6.75 -16.15 18.55
CA ASP A 225 -7.15 -15.13 19.51
C ASP A 225 -5.98 -14.17 19.73
N ILE A 226 -6.27 -12.87 19.70
CA ILE A 226 -5.29 -11.79 19.87
C ILE A 226 -4.60 -11.85 21.23
N THR A 227 -5.25 -12.42 22.25
CA THR A 227 -4.68 -12.61 23.58
C THR A 227 -3.35 -13.38 23.58
N ASN A 228 -3.07 -14.15 22.51
CA ASN A 228 -1.78 -14.82 22.35
C ASN A 228 -0.62 -13.84 22.04
N LEU A 229 -0.92 -12.62 21.60
CA LEU A 229 0.11 -11.62 21.30
C LEU A 229 0.57 -10.85 22.54
N ASP A 230 -0.26 -10.74 23.58
CA ASP A 230 0.13 -10.08 24.83
C ASP A 230 1.32 -10.81 25.47
N SER A 231 1.30 -12.14 25.47
CA SER A 231 2.42 -12.96 25.96
C SER A 231 3.68 -12.83 25.09
N PHE A 232 3.55 -12.51 23.81
CA PHE A 232 4.66 -12.26 22.91
C PHE A 232 5.25 -10.85 23.12
N ALA A 233 4.41 -9.85 23.39
CA ALA A 233 4.82 -8.50 23.74
C ALA A 233 5.66 -8.50 25.02
N ASP A 234 5.19 -9.21 26.06
CA ASP A 234 5.92 -9.39 27.32
C ASP A 234 7.30 -10.06 27.10
N SER A 235 7.36 -11.04 26.18
CA SER A 235 8.61 -11.70 25.84
C SER A 235 9.58 -10.79 25.07
N LEU A 236 9.10 -9.84 24.25
CA LEU A 236 9.97 -8.88 23.57
C LEU A 236 10.57 -7.86 24.53
N GLN A 237 9.85 -7.44 25.57
CA GLN A 237 10.36 -6.54 26.61
C GLN A 237 11.52 -7.15 27.42
N THR A 238 11.59 -8.48 27.50
CA THR A 238 12.64 -9.18 28.25
C THR A 238 13.93 -9.40 27.44
N VAL A 239 13.96 -9.04 26.17
CA VAL A 239 15.13 -9.26 25.30
C VAL A 239 16.04 -8.01 25.28
N ASP A 240 17.06 -8.00 26.17
CA ASP A 240 18.07 -6.92 26.28
C ASP A 240 18.76 -6.54 24.95
N SER A 241 18.70 -7.42 23.95
CA SER A 241 19.36 -7.20 22.65
C SER A 241 18.71 -6.09 21.80
N PHE A 242 17.56 -5.56 22.19
CA PHE A 242 16.85 -4.51 21.46
C PHE A 242 17.10 -3.11 22.03
N GLN A 243 17.70 -2.99 23.22
CA GLN A 243 17.88 -1.72 23.93
C GLN A 243 18.82 -0.73 23.24
N ASP A 244 19.77 -1.21 22.43
CA ASP A 244 20.75 -0.36 21.70
C ASP A 244 20.40 -0.21 20.20
N THR A 245 19.17 -0.44 19.80
CA THR A 245 18.77 -0.40 18.39
C THR A 245 17.65 0.63 18.16
N ASN A 246 17.40 0.99 16.89
CA ASN A 246 16.22 1.78 16.50
C ASN A 246 14.88 1.16 16.91
N PHE A 247 14.89 -0.04 17.50
CA PHE A 247 13.75 -0.70 18.13
C PHE A 247 13.49 -0.24 19.57
N GLU A 248 14.42 0.49 20.21
CA GLU A 248 14.23 1.00 21.58
C GLU A 248 12.92 1.78 21.72
N GLY A 249 12.63 2.70 20.78
CA GLY A 249 11.36 3.42 20.76
C GLY A 249 10.13 2.55 20.52
N TYR A 250 10.29 1.37 19.91
CA TYR A 250 9.20 0.38 19.77
C TYR A 250 9.03 -0.46 21.03
N VAL A 251 10.12 -0.76 21.74
CA VAL A 251 10.09 -1.49 23.01
C VAL A 251 9.50 -0.61 24.11
N ASP A 252 9.93 0.65 24.21
CA ASP A 252 9.44 1.61 25.20
C ASP A 252 7.95 1.97 25.02
N ASN A 253 7.47 1.90 23.79
CA ASN A 253 6.06 2.10 23.47
C ASN A 253 5.32 0.78 23.21
N SER A 254 5.90 -0.37 23.57
CA SER A 254 5.30 -1.68 23.27
C SER A 254 3.88 -1.83 23.83
N GLU A 255 3.61 -1.33 25.04
CA GLU A 255 2.25 -1.32 25.58
C GLU A 255 1.25 -0.60 24.68
N LYS A 256 1.67 0.52 24.06
CA LYS A 256 0.81 1.27 23.12
C LYS A 256 0.66 0.58 21.77
N TRP A 257 1.67 -0.18 21.33
CA TRP A 257 1.69 -0.82 20.01
C TRP A 257 1.02 -2.21 20.01
N PHE A 258 0.95 -2.86 21.18
CA PHE A 258 0.43 -4.22 21.32
C PHE A 258 -0.88 -4.28 22.11
N THR A 259 -1.40 -3.15 22.63
CA THR A 259 -2.68 -3.09 23.32
C THR A 259 -3.78 -2.49 22.45
N GLU A 260 -5.03 -2.74 22.81
CA GLU A 260 -6.20 -2.12 22.16
C GLU A 260 -6.20 -0.58 22.21
N GLU A 261 -5.43 0.04 23.12
CA GLU A 261 -5.28 1.50 23.21
C GLU A 261 -4.48 2.10 22.06
N GLY A 262 -3.60 1.30 21.42
CA GLY A 262 -2.84 1.67 20.23
C GLY A 262 -3.61 1.49 18.92
N ASP A 263 -4.89 1.11 18.96
CA ASP A 263 -5.73 0.96 17.80
C ASP A 263 -6.00 2.32 17.11
N LEU A 264 -5.28 2.58 16.03
CA LEU A 264 -5.45 3.79 15.22
C LEU A 264 -6.87 3.92 14.65
N ASP A 265 -7.57 2.83 14.44
CA ASP A 265 -8.95 2.86 13.96
C ASP A 265 -9.88 3.39 15.07
N LYS A 266 -9.65 3.03 16.34
CA LYS A 266 -10.36 3.62 17.49
C LYS A 266 -10.01 5.10 17.66
N ALA A 267 -8.73 5.46 17.56
CA ALA A 267 -8.28 6.85 17.63
C ALA A 267 -8.88 7.72 16.51
N ARG A 268 -9.15 7.10 15.34
CA ARG A 268 -9.81 7.74 14.19
C ARG A 268 -11.34 7.79 14.29
N GLY A 269 -11.93 7.23 15.36
CA GLY A 269 -13.39 7.10 15.48
C GLY A 269 -14.00 6.19 14.40
N ILE A 270 -13.21 5.30 13.84
CA ILE A 270 -13.66 4.26 12.91
C ILE A 270 -14.11 3.09 13.77
N GLU A 271 -15.37 3.10 14.16
CA GLU A 271 -15.96 1.92 14.80
C GLU A 271 -15.87 0.73 13.83
N ASN A 272 -15.31 -0.39 14.32
CA ASN A 272 -15.33 -1.64 13.59
C ASN A 272 -16.80 -2.04 13.41
N SER A 273 -17.37 -1.76 12.25
CA SER A 273 -18.71 -2.20 11.95
C SER A 273 -18.67 -3.67 11.53
N LEU A 274 -19.57 -4.48 12.09
CA LEU A 274 -19.77 -5.89 11.67
C LEU A 274 -19.85 -6.04 10.14
N VAL A 275 -20.43 -5.03 9.46
CA VAL A 275 -20.52 -5.00 8.00
C VAL A 275 -19.12 -4.93 7.36
N ARG A 276 -18.19 -4.16 7.92
CA ARG A 276 -16.80 -4.07 7.44
C ARG A 276 -16.10 -5.41 7.60
N GLU A 277 -16.17 -6.00 8.78
CA GLU A 277 -15.52 -7.28 9.07
C GLU A 277 -16.03 -8.40 8.16
N ILE A 278 -17.36 -8.50 8.01
CA ILE A 278 -17.97 -9.48 7.08
C ILE A 278 -17.51 -9.22 5.63
N THR A 279 -17.46 -7.96 5.20
CA THR A 279 -17.07 -7.63 3.84
C THR A 279 -15.59 -7.97 3.59
N ASP A 280 -14.71 -7.61 4.52
CA ASP A 280 -13.28 -7.92 4.44
C ASP A 280 -13.05 -9.44 4.47
N PHE A 281 -13.76 -10.19 5.33
CA PHE A 281 -13.71 -11.65 5.36
C PHE A 281 -14.15 -12.29 4.04
N LEU A 282 -15.26 -11.82 3.45
CA LEU A 282 -15.76 -12.34 2.17
C LEU A 282 -14.80 -12.00 1.02
N CYS A 283 -14.21 -10.80 1.02
CA CYS A 283 -13.19 -10.42 0.04
C CYS A 283 -11.96 -11.33 0.14
N ASN A 284 -11.47 -11.59 1.36
CA ASN A 284 -10.33 -12.48 1.59
C ASN A 284 -10.64 -13.90 1.10
N CYS A 285 -11.80 -14.45 1.42
CA CYS A 285 -12.25 -15.75 0.91
C CYS A 285 -12.29 -15.76 -0.62
N ALA A 286 -12.81 -14.69 -1.23
CA ALA A 286 -12.89 -14.56 -2.69
C ALA A 286 -11.49 -14.50 -3.31
N ILE A 287 -10.56 -13.70 -2.76
CA ILE A 287 -9.17 -13.60 -3.24
C ILE A 287 -8.49 -14.96 -3.15
N VAL A 288 -8.60 -15.65 -2.02
CA VAL A 288 -7.97 -16.96 -1.82
C VAL A 288 -8.52 -17.99 -2.80
N TRP A 289 -9.84 -18.03 -2.98
CA TRP A 289 -10.48 -19.04 -3.82
C TRP A 289 -10.35 -18.76 -5.31
N PHE A 290 -10.83 -17.61 -5.76
CA PHE A 290 -10.88 -17.26 -7.19
C PHE A 290 -9.51 -16.79 -7.71
N GLY A 291 -8.72 -16.12 -6.87
CA GLY A 291 -7.37 -15.69 -7.23
C GLY A 291 -6.45 -16.89 -7.54
N PHE A 292 -6.64 -18.04 -6.89
CA PHE A 292 -5.91 -19.26 -7.22
C PHE A 292 -6.18 -19.73 -8.66
N ALA A 293 -7.43 -19.65 -9.12
CA ALA A 293 -7.79 -20.00 -10.48
C ALA A 293 -7.13 -19.05 -11.50
N VAL A 294 -7.10 -17.74 -11.21
CA VAL A 294 -6.39 -16.74 -12.03
C VAL A 294 -4.90 -17.07 -12.12
N CYS A 295 -4.27 -17.34 -10.97
CA CYS A 295 -2.85 -17.67 -10.88
C CYS A 295 -2.49 -18.97 -11.65
N ARG A 296 -3.36 -19.98 -11.63
CA ARG A 296 -3.19 -21.22 -12.42
C ARG A 296 -3.30 -20.98 -13.92
N ARG A 297 -4.18 -20.07 -14.33
CA ARG A 297 -4.38 -19.70 -15.74
C ARG A 297 -3.21 -18.90 -16.27
N ASP A 298 -2.69 -17.93 -15.48
CA ASP A 298 -1.62 -17.03 -15.88
C ASP A 298 -0.60 -16.84 -14.76
N ARG A 299 0.60 -17.37 -14.99
CA ARG A 299 1.70 -17.29 -14.01
C ARG A 299 2.21 -15.87 -13.74
N ARG A 300 1.85 -14.90 -14.57
CA ARG A 300 2.17 -13.50 -14.29
C ARG A 300 1.59 -13.05 -12.94
N PHE A 301 0.52 -13.65 -12.47
CA PHE A 301 -0.14 -13.34 -11.21
C PHE A 301 0.46 -14.02 -9.97
N ASN A 302 1.46 -14.90 -10.10
CA ASN A 302 1.98 -15.67 -8.97
C ASN A 302 2.41 -14.80 -7.79
N ILE A 303 3.25 -13.77 -8.04
CA ILE A 303 3.76 -12.89 -6.97
C ILE A 303 2.61 -12.12 -6.33
N ALA A 304 1.69 -11.58 -7.14
CA ALA A 304 0.53 -10.86 -6.62
C ALA A 304 -0.36 -11.77 -5.76
N TYR A 305 -0.67 -12.97 -6.23
CA TYR A 305 -1.56 -13.89 -5.53
C TYR A 305 -0.99 -14.37 -4.18
N TYR A 306 0.25 -14.90 -4.21
CA TYR A 306 0.85 -15.43 -2.97
C TYR A 306 1.30 -14.32 -2.02
N GLY A 307 1.67 -13.15 -2.56
CA GLY A 307 1.88 -11.94 -1.75
C GLY A 307 0.59 -11.50 -1.05
N SER A 308 -0.52 -11.40 -1.77
CA SER A 308 -1.84 -11.06 -1.19
C SER A 308 -2.28 -12.11 -0.16
N TYR A 309 -2.09 -13.40 -0.45
CA TYR A 309 -2.41 -14.46 0.50
C TYR A 309 -1.60 -14.32 1.80
N LEU A 310 -0.29 -14.07 1.69
CA LEU A 310 0.56 -13.84 2.86
C LEU A 310 0.13 -12.59 3.62
N ALA A 311 -0.23 -11.50 2.93
CA ALA A 311 -0.77 -10.30 3.55
C ALA A 311 -2.06 -10.58 4.34
N ILE A 312 -2.98 -11.35 3.77
CA ILE A 312 -4.23 -11.77 4.43
C ILE A 312 -3.90 -12.55 5.72
N ILE A 313 -2.98 -13.50 5.66
CA ILE A 313 -2.57 -14.28 6.84
C ILE A 313 -1.94 -13.39 7.92
N ILE A 314 -1.05 -12.48 7.52
CA ILE A 314 -0.42 -11.54 8.46
C ILE A 314 -1.47 -10.61 9.09
N SER A 315 -2.46 -10.16 8.31
CA SER A 315 -3.54 -9.31 8.83
C SER A 315 -4.41 -10.04 9.85
N VAL A 316 -4.65 -11.35 9.67
CA VAL A 316 -5.37 -12.18 10.68
C VAL A 316 -4.54 -12.33 11.94
N ILE A 317 -3.24 -12.62 11.81
CA ILE A 317 -2.33 -12.79 12.95
C ILE A 317 -2.15 -11.46 13.70
N GLY A 318 -2.00 -10.37 12.95
CA GLY A 318 -1.76 -9.04 13.51
C GLY A 318 -2.97 -8.44 14.21
N GLY A 319 -4.18 -8.80 13.78
CA GLY A 319 -5.40 -8.21 14.33
C GLY A 319 -5.32 -6.67 14.40
N SER A 320 -5.46 -6.12 15.60
CA SER A 320 -5.33 -4.69 15.89
C SER A 320 -3.88 -4.22 16.13
N VAL A 321 -2.89 -5.13 16.12
CA VAL A 321 -1.49 -4.80 16.40
C VAL A 321 -0.87 -4.05 15.22
N GLU A 322 -0.65 -2.77 15.39
CA GLU A 322 -0.19 -1.87 14.32
C GLU A 322 1.11 -2.33 13.66
N LEU A 323 2.10 -2.76 14.45
CA LEU A 323 3.40 -3.19 13.93
C LEU A 323 3.27 -4.36 12.95
N ILE A 324 2.44 -5.36 13.28
CA ILE A 324 2.20 -6.53 12.42
C ILE A 324 1.31 -6.11 11.24
N GLY A 325 0.33 -5.25 11.46
CA GLY A 325 -0.48 -4.66 10.40
C GLY A 325 0.37 -3.93 9.36
N ARG A 326 1.40 -3.18 9.79
CA ARG A 326 2.38 -2.55 8.87
C ARG A 326 3.14 -3.56 8.02
N MET A 327 3.41 -4.76 8.52
CA MET A 327 4.03 -5.82 7.72
C MET A 327 3.11 -6.31 6.59
N ALA A 328 1.80 -6.41 6.83
CA ALA A 328 0.83 -6.74 5.79
C ALA A 328 0.83 -5.69 4.66
N TRP A 329 1.00 -4.41 4.98
CA TRP A 329 1.04 -3.31 4.01
C TRP A 329 2.22 -3.34 3.03
N TRP A 330 3.21 -4.20 3.24
CA TRP A 330 4.20 -4.49 2.20
C TRP A 330 3.64 -5.32 1.03
N LEU A 331 2.57 -6.05 1.25
CA LEU A 331 2.05 -7.03 0.30
C LEU A 331 0.60 -6.75 -0.13
N LEU A 332 -0.23 -6.14 0.73
CA LEU A 332 -1.61 -5.73 0.41
C LEU A 332 -1.72 -4.92 -0.89
N PRO A 333 -0.81 -3.98 -1.20
CA PRO A 333 -0.87 -3.23 -2.45
C PRO A 333 -0.64 -4.07 -3.73
N LEU A 334 -0.40 -5.38 -3.61
CA LEU A 334 -0.40 -6.32 -4.74
C LEU A 334 -1.80 -6.90 -5.03
N GLU A 335 -2.75 -6.80 -4.09
CA GLU A 335 -4.13 -7.32 -4.25
C GLU A 335 -4.87 -6.77 -5.48
N PRO A 336 -4.78 -5.47 -5.80
CA PRO A 336 -5.45 -4.94 -6.99
C PRO A 336 -5.12 -5.69 -8.26
N ILE A 337 -3.90 -6.24 -8.38
CA ILE A 337 -3.47 -7.00 -9.55
C ILE A 337 -4.27 -8.30 -9.65
N ILE A 338 -4.38 -9.05 -8.55
CA ILE A 338 -5.12 -10.31 -8.56
C ILE A 338 -6.63 -10.09 -8.71
N ILE A 339 -7.17 -9.07 -8.03
CA ILE A 339 -8.57 -8.68 -8.14
C ILE A 339 -8.92 -8.30 -9.60
N GLY A 340 -8.04 -7.53 -10.26
CA GLY A 340 -8.22 -7.21 -11.68
C GLY A 340 -8.29 -8.45 -12.57
N GLY A 341 -7.45 -9.46 -12.28
CA GLY A 341 -7.52 -10.76 -12.95
C GLY A 341 -8.81 -11.54 -12.68
N MET A 342 -9.37 -11.42 -11.47
CA MET A 342 -10.64 -12.06 -11.09
C MET A 342 -11.86 -11.39 -11.74
N LEU A 343 -11.87 -10.04 -11.79
CA LEU A 343 -13.00 -9.26 -12.29
C LEU A 343 -13.05 -9.13 -13.82
N THR A 344 -12.02 -9.61 -14.52
CA THR A 344 -11.97 -9.57 -15.99
C THR A 344 -12.23 -10.98 -16.55
N PRO A 345 -13.43 -11.28 -17.04
CA PRO A 345 -13.77 -12.60 -17.57
C PRO A 345 -13.11 -12.83 -18.93
N GLU A 346 -12.80 -14.10 -19.24
CA GLU A 346 -12.22 -14.49 -20.53
C GLU A 346 -13.18 -14.34 -21.72
N LYS A 347 -14.49 -14.53 -21.49
CA LYS A 347 -15.52 -14.52 -22.53
C LYS A 347 -16.67 -13.58 -22.20
N LYS A 348 -17.63 -14.04 -21.40
CA LYS A 348 -18.81 -13.28 -20.97
C LYS A 348 -18.92 -13.31 -19.46
N TYR A 349 -19.42 -12.22 -18.88
CA TYR A 349 -19.74 -12.14 -17.46
C TYR A 349 -20.80 -13.18 -17.08
N LYS A 350 -20.50 -13.97 -16.05
CA LYS A 350 -21.43 -14.91 -15.42
C LYS A 350 -22.00 -14.25 -14.16
N LEU A 351 -23.01 -14.87 -13.57
CA LEU A 351 -23.59 -14.38 -12.30
C LEU A 351 -22.53 -14.26 -11.19
N THR A 352 -21.63 -15.23 -11.09
CA THR A 352 -20.50 -15.20 -10.13
C THR A 352 -19.61 -13.97 -10.31
N ASP A 353 -19.34 -13.56 -11.55
CA ASP A 353 -18.49 -12.39 -11.82
C ASP A 353 -19.19 -11.11 -11.38
N TRP A 354 -20.51 -11.00 -11.60
CA TRP A 354 -21.31 -9.87 -11.13
C TRP A 354 -21.39 -9.80 -9.60
N VAL A 355 -21.50 -10.95 -8.92
CA VAL A 355 -21.44 -11.01 -7.44
C VAL A 355 -20.08 -10.54 -6.94
N LEU A 356 -18.98 -10.98 -7.55
CA LEU A 356 -17.64 -10.53 -7.20
C LEU A 356 -17.45 -9.02 -7.45
N ILE A 357 -17.93 -8.51 -8.59
CA ILE A 357 -17.90 -7.07 -8.89
C ILE A 357 -18.66 -6.30 -7.80
N GLY A 358 -19.86 -6.74 -7.44
CA GLY A 358 -20.64 -6.12 -6.36
C GLY A 358 -19.91 -6.13 -5.01
N LEU A 359 -19.34 -7.26 -4.63
CA LEU A 359 -18.57 -7.41 -3.40
C LEU A 359 -17.38 -6.45 -3.35
N PHE A 360 -16.53 -6.46 -4.37
CA PHE A 360 -15.35 -5.60 -4.40
C PHE A 360 -15.70 -4.12 -4.60
N PHE A 361 -16.82 -3.83 -5.28
CA PHE A 361 -17.35 -2.47 -5.36
C PHE A 361 -17.69 -1.93 -3.96
N VAL A 362 -18.42 -2.71 -3.17
CA VAL A 362 -18.74 -2.33 -1.78
C VAL A 362 -17.47 -2.20 -0.95
N ALA A 363 -16.57 -3.16 -1.02
CA ALA A 363 -15.35 -3.19 -0.22
C ALA A 363 -14.41 -2.00 -0.48
N TYR A 364 -14.29 -1.54 -1.71
CA TYR A 364 -13.33 -0.49 -2.05
C TYR A 364 -13.99 0.85 -2.33
N TYR A 365 -15.03 0.92 -3.18
CA TYR A 365 -15.65 2.20 -3.54
C TYR A 365 -16.54 2.74 -2.44
N VAL A 366 -17.41 1.94 -1.87
CA VAL A 366 -18.31 2.41 -0.80
C VAL A 366 -17.49 2.73 0.45
N LYS A 367 -16.53 1.88 0.81
CA LYS A 367 -15.60 2.12 1.94
C LYS A 367 -14.81 3.41 1.76
N PHE A 368 -14.28 3.66 0.56
CA PHE A 368 -13.57 4.90 0.24
C PHE A 368 -14.43 6.13 0.53
N PHE A 369 -15.66 6.19 0.01
CA PHE A 369 -16.55 7.31 0.22
C PHE A 369 -16.95 7.50 1.70
N LEU A 370 -17.09 6.42 2.44
CA LEU A 370 -17.44 6.48 3.86
C LEU A 370 -16.25 6.90 4.74
N GLN A 371 -15.03 6.53 4.39
CA GLN A 371 -13.83 6.81 5.18
C GLN A 371 -13.20 8.15 4.83
N VAL A 372 -12.99 8.42 3.56
CA VAL A 372 -12.33 9.66 3.09
C VAL A 372 -13.20 10.90 3.34
N GLY A 373 -14.51 10.72 3.44
CA GLY A 373 -15.47 11.81 3.73
C GLY A 373 -15.56 12.21 5.18
N LYS A 374 -14.98 11.44 6.10
CA LYS A 374 -14.99 11.87 7.51
C LYS A 374 -13.89 12.94 7.69
N PRO A 375 -14.25 14.18 8.13
CA PRO A 375 -13.27 15.14 8.61
C PRO A 375 -12.70 14.54 9.89
N GLY A 376 -11.61 13.86 9.78
CA GLY A 376 -10.92 13.22 10.89
C GLY A 376 -9.54 13.82 11.08
N LEU A 377 -8.65 13.10 11.73
CA LEU A 377 -7.25 13.42 12.04
C LEU A 377 -6.40 13.94 10.86
N PHE A 378 -6.94 13.97 9.65
CA PHE A 378 -6.24 14.37 8.44
C PHE A 378 -6.81 15.68 7.91
N GLY A 379 -5.98 16.69 7.85
CA GLY A 379 -6.29 17.95 7.19
C GLY A 379 -6.76 17.76 5.75
N SER A 380 -7.60 18.64 5.27
CA SER A 380 -8.03 18.70 3.86
C SER A 380 -7.32 19.81 3.08
N ALA A 381 -6.23 20.33 3.63
CA ALA A 381 -5.45 21.41 3.05
C ALA A 381 -4.49 20.96 1.94
N PHE A 382 -4.12 21.90 1.09
CA PHE A 382 -3.06 21.78 0.10
C PHE A 382 -1.98 22.82 0.34
N VAL A 383 -0.82 22.64 -0.30
CA VAL A 383 0.33 23.56 -0.12
C VAL A 383 -0.03 25.01 -0.43
N TRP A 384 -0.92 25.28 -1.37
CA TRP A 384 -1.37 26.63 -1.71
C TRP A 384 -2.27 27.29 -0.67
N ASP A 385 -2.80 26.53 0.31
CA ASP A 385 -3.61 27.05 1.41
C ASP A 385 -2.75 27.64 2.55
N ILE A 386 -1.41 27.50 2.44
CA ILE A 386 -0.44 27.95 3.45
C ILE A 386 0.16 29.32 3.12
N VAL A 387 -0.03 29.80 1.91
CA VAL A 387 0.62 31.04 1.38
C VAL A 387 -0.09 32.30 1.81
#